data_66d3fff86f9d69118a074f9a655961f0
#
_entry.id   66d3fff86f9d69118a074f9a655961f0
#
_cell.length_a   1.000
_cell.length_b   1.000
_cell.length_c   1.000
_cell.angle_alpha   90.00
_cell.angle_beta   90.00
_cell.angle_gamma   90.00
#
_symmetry.space_group_name_H-M   'P 1'
#
loop_
_entity.id
_entity.type
_entity.pdbx_description
1 polymer ?
#
loop_
_entity_poly.entity_id
_entity_poly.type
_entity_poly.pdbx_seq_one_letter_code
_entity_poly.pdbx_strand_id
1 'polypeptide(L)'
;MNKTARLWVTLALLGGFGGALWFSLRGHPAPQAAAEAVAATELSGLIAVDVEDFFKNPRVVQVLAAHRLPVQVTRIGSRDMAARVQPGASPDFFFPSGVVAATQVTEAGRKAGIATASYSPFHTPLVIASWEPIAKILVDNGIARPLQPQVYGVDMDKLTQLMLARKRWKDLKHAAAYDVSRSVLVSTTDVRRSNSAAMFLALASNALNGETVSDRDTARRTALRLAELFKRQGYQ
;
A
#
# COMPACT_ATOMS: atom_id res chain seq x y z
N MET A 1 -41.83 11.32 -76.09
CA MET A 1 -40.49 10.76 -75.80
C MET A 1 -40.33 9.46 -76.55
N ASN A 2 -39.43 9.44 -77.56
CA ASN A 2 -39.22 8.30 -78.50
C ASN A 2 -38.75 7.03 -77.73
N LYS A 3 -39.17 5.86 -78.19
CA LYS A 3 -38.82 4.56 -77.61
C LYS A 3 -37.28 4.39 -77.41
N THR A 4 -36.48 4.93 -78.34
CA THR A 4 -35.02 4.95 -78.25
C THR A 4 -34.51 5.82 -77.11
N ALA A 5 -35.07 6.97 -76.82
CA ALA A 5 -34.65 7.84 -75.75
C ALA A 5 -34.94 7.19 -74.36
N ARG A 6 -36.04 6.44 -74.21
CA ARG A 6 -36.34 5.67 -73.02
C ARG A 6 -35.34 4.54 -72.77
N LEU A 7 -34.92 3.87 -73.85
CA LEU A 7 -33.94 2.79 -73.73
C LEU A 7 -32.57 3.31 -73.24
N TRP A 8 -32.12 4.45 -73.78
CA TRP A 8 -30.84 5.05 -73.36
C TRP A 8 -30.87 5.57 -71.89
N VAL A 9 -32.01 6.13 -71.42
CA VAL A 9 -32.16 6.56 -70.02
C VAL A 9 -32.16 5.35 -69.09
N THR A 10 -32.85 4.25 -69.44
CA THR A 10 -32.85 3.03 -68.64
C THR A 10 -31.46 2.37 -68.59
N LEU A 11 -30.74 2.32 -69.68
CA LEU A 11 -29.35 1.80 -69.69
C LEU A 11 -28.38 2.68 -68.90
N ALA A 12 -28.51 4.00 -68.95
CA ALA A 12 -27.71 4.90 -68.10
C ALA A 12 -27.99 4.76 -66.62
N LEU A 13 -29.29 4.58 -66.20
CA LEU A 13 -29.68 4.34 -64.81
C LEU A 13 -29.21 2.97 -64.35
N LEU A 14 -29.31 1.92 -65.10
CA LEU A 14 -28.82 0.58 -64.78
C LEU A 14 -27.29 0.54 -64.69
N GLY A 15 -26.60 1.24 -65.61
CA GLY A 15 -25.13 1.36 -65.52
C GLY A 15 -24.65 2.16 -64.31
N GLY A 16 -25.34 3.26 -63.98
CA GLY A 16 -25.06 4.06 -62.78
C GLY A 16 -25.32 3.30 -61.50
N PHE A 17 -26.44 2.57 -61.41
CA PHE A 17 -26.79 1.77 -60.23
C PHE A 17 -25.83 0.56 -60.09
N GLY A 18 -25.51 -0.13 -61.17
CA GLY A 18 -24.53 -1.22 -61.17
C GLY A 18 -23.13 -0.77 -60.78
N GLY A 19 -22.70 0.41 -61.25
CA GLY A 19 -21.40 1.03 -60.89
C GLY A 19 -21.36 1.43 -59.42
N ALA A 20 -22.42 2.01 -58.89
CA ALA A 20 -22.52 2.39 -57.47
C ALA A 20 -22.55 1.16 -56.57
N LEU A 21 -23.27 0.09 -56.92
CA LEU A 21 -23.28 -1.18 -56.21
C LEU A 21 -21.91 -1.86 -56.26
N TRP A 22 -21.24 -1.86 -57.41
CA TRP A 22 -19.91 -2.46 -57.52
C TRP A 22 -18.84 -1.68 -56.76
N PHE A 23 -18.96 -0.33 -56.72
CA PHE A 23 -18.10 0.53 -55.90
C PHE A 23 -18.38 0.39 -54.39
N SER A 24 -19.65 0.14 -54.04
CA SER A 24 -20.04 -0.13 -52.63
C SER A 24 -19.66 -1.54 -52.16
N LEU A 25 -19.66 -2.55 -53.07
CA LEU A 25 -19.27 -3.93 -52.77
C LEU A 25 -17.76 -4.16 -52.82
N ARG A 26 -17.01 -3.32 -53.55
CA ARG A 26 -15.56 -3.20 -53.29
C ARG A 26 -15.40 -2.43 -52.02
N GLY A 27 -15.42 -3.18 -50.91
CA GLY A 27 -15.11 -2.60 -49.63
C GLY A 27 -13.93 -1.65 -49.76
N HIS A 28 -14.20 -0.36 -49.61
CA HIS A 28 -13.19 0.55 -49.21
C HIS A 28 -12.63 -0.10 -47.93
N PRO A 29 -11.31 -0.37 -47.87
CA PRO A 29 -10.76 -0.56 -46.53
C PRO A 29 -11.21 0.70 -45.79
N ALA A 30 -12.12 0.53 -44.82
CA ALA A 30 -12.37 1.60 -43.87
C ALA A 30 -11.00 2.16 -43.57
N PRO A 31 -10.79 3.50 -43.60
CA PRO A 31 -9.56 4.01 -43.07
C PRO A 31 -9.50 3.35 -41.69
N GLN A 32 -8.68 2.31 -41.57
CA GLN A 32 -8.13 1.95 -40.30
C GLN A 32 -7.51 3.28 -39.88
N ALA A 33 -8.33 4.08 -39.13
CA ALA A 33 -7.75 4.98 -38.20
C ALA A 33 -6.74 4.08 -37.50
N ALA A 34 -5.49 4.21 -37.92
CA ALA A 34 -4.39 3.74 -37.13
C ALA A 34 -4.68 4.38 -35.77
N ALA A 35 -5.39 3.64 -34.94
CA ALA A 35 -5.31 3.89 -33.51
C ALA A 35 -3.80 3.81 -33.33
N GLU A 36 -3.16 4.97 -33.35
CA GLU A 36 -1.81 5.10 -32.86
C GLU A 36 -1.86 4.33 -31.56
N ALA A 37 -1.27 3.15 -31.59
CA ALA A 37 -1.09 2.38 -30.40
C ALA A 37 -0.20 3.30 -29.58
N VAL A 38 -0.84 4.14 -28.74
CA VAL A 38 -0.14 4.92 -27.73
C VAL A 38 0.67 3.87 -26.99
N ALA A 39 1.97 3.87 -27.27
CA ALA A 39 2.88 2.90 -26.69
C ALA A 39 2.61 2.95 -25.20
N ALA A 40 2.23 1.81 -24.62
CA ALA A 40 1.95 1.73 -23.20
C ALA A 40 3.23 2.19 -22.49
N THR A 41 3.18 3.33 -21.83
CA THR A 41 4.33 3.85 -21.09
C THR A 41 4.47 2.98 -19.85
N GLU A 42 5.57 2.25 -19.76
CA GLU A 42 5.88 1.47 -18.56
C GLU A 42 6.13 2.43 -17.39
N LEU A 43 5.36 2.24 -16.32
CA LEU A 43 5.49 3.03 -15.11
C LEU A 43 6.49 2.40 -14.15
N SER A 44 7.41 3.20 -13.66
CA SER A 44 8.39 2.80 -12.65
C SER A 44 7.91 3.19 -11.24
N GLY A 45 8.05 2.28 -10.27
CA GLY A 45 7.60 2.52 -8.91
C GLY A 45 8.57 2.05 -7.84
N LEU A 46 8.68 2.81 -6.75
CA LEU A 46 9.34 2.36 -5.53
C LEU A 46 8.27 1.94 -4.51
N ILE A 47 8.32 0.69 -4.09
CA ILE A 47 7.30 0.07 -3.24
C ILE A 47 7.88 -0.43 -1.92
N ALA A 48 7.06 -0.44 -0.87
CA ALA A 48 7.36 -1.09 0.38
C ALA A 48 7.19 -2.62 0.29
N VAL A 49 7.80 -3.36 1.23
CA VAL A 49 7.80 -4.83 1.24
C VAL A 49 6.39 -5.43 1.32
N ASP A 50 5.51 -4.81 2.07
CA ASP A 50 4.16 -5.28 2.35
C ASP A 50 3.22 -5.26 1.14
N VAL A 51 3.56 -4.54 0.08
CA VAL A 51 2.78 -4.53 -1.18
C VAL A 51 3.50 -5.25 -2.33
N GLU A 52 4.66 -5.86 -2.08
CA GLU A 52 5.45 -6.55 -3.12
C GLU A 52 4.66 -7.70 -3.75
N ASP A 53 4.02 -8.55 -2.94
CA ASP A 53 3.24 -9.69 -3.42
C ASP A 53 2.01 -9.24 -4.23
N PHE A 54 1.43 -8.09 -3.91
CA PHE A 54 0.35 -7.51 -4.70
C PHE A 54 0.84 -7.20 -6.13
N PHE A 55 1.94 -6.48 -6.29
CA PHE A 55 2.46 -6.12 -7.61
C PHE A 55 3.03 -7.31 -8.39
N LYS A 56 3.46 -8.37 -7.70
CA LYS A 56 3.91 -9.64 -8.33
C LYS A 56 2.78 -10.60 -8.68
N ASN A 57 1.56 -10.35 -8.19
CA ASN A 57 0.43 -11.24 -8.44
C ASN A 57 0.08 -11.24 -9.94
N PRO A 58 0.04 -12.41 -10.62
CA PRO A 58 -0.23 -12.49 -12.06
C PRO A 58 -1.55 -11.83 -12.48
N ARG A 59 -2.58 -11.91 -11.63
CA ARG A 59 -3.87 -11.29 -11.91
C ARG A 59 -3.78 -9.74 -11.88
N VAL A 60 -3.01 -9.18 -10.96
CA VAL A 60 -2.77 -7.73 -10.90
C VAL A 60 -1.98 -7.28 -12.12
N VAL A 61 -0.91 -8.01 -12.48
CA VAL A 61 -0.12 -7.72 -13.68
C VAL A 61 -0.99 -7.74 -14.94
N GLN A 62 -1.86 -8.74 -15.09
CA GLN A 62 -2.79 -8.82 -16.23
C GLN A 62 -3.78 -7.65 -16.26
N VAL A 63 -4.36 -7.26 -15.12
CA VAL A 63 -5.29 -6.14 -15.03
C VAL A 63 -4.60 -4.83 -15.39
N LEU A 64 -3.41 -4.57 -14.84
CA LEU A 64 -2.63 -3.38 -15.17
C LEU A 64 -2.28 -3.32 -16.67
N ALA A 65 -1.84 -4.43 -17.24
CA ALA A 65 -1.55 -4.53 -18.67
C ALA A 65 -2.81 -4.27 -19.54
N ALA A 66 -3.96 -4.83 -19.16
CA ALA A 66 -5.24 -4.60 -19.84
C ALA A 66 -5.66 -3.12 -19.84
N HIS A 67 -5.30 -2.39 -18.78
CA HIS A 67 -5.50 -0.94 -18.68
C HIS A 67 -4.36 -0.12 -19.32
N ARG A 68 -3.42 -0.75 -20.04
CA ARG A 68 -2.24 -0.11 -20.65
C ARG A 68 -1.35 0.61 -19.63
N LEU A 69 -1.25 0.06 -18.43
CA LEU A 69 -0.44 0.55 -17.32
C LEU A 69 0.55 -0.54 -16.88
N PRO A 70 1.47 -1.00 -17.76
CA PRO A 70 2.52 -1.92 -17.31
C PRO A 70 3.37 -1.22 -16.25
N VAL A 71 3.65 -1.92 -15.15
CA VAL A 71 4.32 -1.35 -13.99
C VAL A 71 5.57 -2.16 -13.67
N GLN A 72 6.69 -1.49 -13.55
CA GLN A 72 7.92 -2.05 -13.01
C GLN A 72 8.18 -1.50 -11.61
N VAL A 73 8.32 -2.39 -10.63
CA VAL A 73 8.49 -1.97 -9.23
C VAL A 73 9.84 -2.42 -8.67
N THR A 74 10.42 -1.54 -7.85
CA THR A 74 11.62 -1.83 -7.06
C THR A 74 11.30 -1.68 -5.59
N ARG A 75 11.63 -2.70 -4.80
CA ARG A 75 11.40 -2.69 -3.35
C ARG A 75 12.48 -1.90 -2.62
N ILE A 76 12.04 -0.96 -1.76
CA ILE A 76 12.91 -0.26 -0.81
C ILE A 76 12.19 -0.04 0.53
N GLY A 77 12.91 0.38 1.55
CA GLY A 77 12.32 0.79 2.83
C GLY A 77 11.46 2.05 2.67
N SER A 78 10.26 2.07 3.25
CA SER A 78 9.35 3.23 3.15
C SER A 78 10.01 4.54 3.60
N ARG A 79 10.90 4.49 4.58
CA ARG A 79 11.58 5.68 5.12
C ARG A 79 12.71 6.19 4.22
N ASP A 80 13.21 5.36 3.32
CA ASP A 80 14.27 5.72 2.37
C ASP A 80 13.71 6.34 1.09
N MET A 81 12.37 6.26 0.87
CA MET A 81 11.71 6.71 -0.36
C MET A 81 11.84 8.22 -0.57
N ALA A 82 11.71 9.03 0.48
CA ALA A 82 11.80 10.48 0.37
C ALA A 82 13.17 10.97 -0.16
N ALA A 83 14.24 10.23 0.14
CA ALA A 83 15.58 10.53 -0.36
C ALA A 83 15.77 10.21 -1.86
N ARG A 84 14.81 9.51 -2.47
CA ARG A 84 14.81 9.15 -3.90
C ARG A 84 14.02 10.14 -4.76
N VAL A 85 13.42 11.15 -4.16
CA VAL A 85 12.72 12.20 -4.88
C VAL A 85 13.73 13.21 -5.43
N GLN A 86 13.92 13.20 -6.76
CA GLN A 86 14.88 14.05 -7.45
C GLN A 86 14.28 14.56 -8.77
N PRO A 87 14.44 15.85 -9.12
CA PRO A 87 13.96 16.37 -10.39
C PRO A 87 14.57 15.60 -11.58
N GLY A 88 13.71 15.12 -12.48
CA GLY A 88 14.12 14.40 -13.70
C GLY A 88 14.64 12.98 -13.49
N ALA A 89 14.73 12.47 -12.24
CA ALA A 89 15.21 11.12 -11.93
C ALA A 89 14.35 10.38 -10.89
N SER A 90 13.18 10.92 -10.57
CA SER A 90 12.21 10.24 -9.69
C SER A 90 11.46 9.14 -10.45
N PRO A 91 11.08 8.05 -9.80
CA PRO A 91 10.12 7.11 -10.35
C PRO A 91 8.75 7.78 -10.52
N ASP A 92 7.88 7.17 -11.33
CA ASP A 92 6.54 7.69 -11.59
C ASP A 92 5.63 7.64 -10.36
N PHE A 93 5.87 6.68 -9.45
CA PHE A 93 5.15 6.62 -8.18
C PHE A 93 5.98 6.03 -7.04
N PHE A 94 5.53 6.36 -5.83
CA PHE A 94 6.01 5.79 -4.57
C PHE A 94 4.84 5.13 -3.85
N PHE A 95 5.06 3.95 -3.29
CA PHE A 95 4.04 3.23 -2.52
C PHE A 95 4.59 2.83 -1.14
N PRO A 96 4.69 3.79 -0.20
CA PRO A 96 5.13 3.52 1.16
C PRO A 96 4.04 2.82 1.99
N SER A 97 4.44 2.13 3.05
CA SER A 97 3.55 1.38 3.95
C SER A 97 2.66 2.25 4.85
N GLY A 98 2.78 3.57 4.83
CA GLY A 98 1.98 4.38 5.73
C GLY A 98 2.06 5.88 5.49
N VAL A 99 1.11 6.58 6.11
CA VAL A 99 0.89 8.01 5.91
C VAL A 99 2.10 8.88 6.24
N VAL A 100 2.87 8.53 7.27
CA VAL A 100 4.07 9.32 7.67
C VAL A 100 5.11 9.32 6.55
N ALA A 101 5.41 8.15 5.99
CA ALA A 101 6.35 8.04 4.88
C ALA A 101 5.79 8.68 3.59
N ALA A 102 4.49 8.54 3.31
CA ALA A 102 3.83 9.21 2.20
C ALA A 102 3.95 10.74 2.30
N THR A 103 3.71 11.30 3.49
CA THR A 103 3.89 12.74 3.75
C THR A 103 5.33 13.19 3.52
N GLN A 104 6.31 12.40 3.96
CA GLN A 104 7.74 12.72 3.72
C GLN A 104 8.08 12.74 2.23
N VAL A 105 7.56 11.80 1.44
CA VAL A 105 7.71 11.79 -0.02
C VAL A 105 7.06 13.01 -0.66
N THR A 106 5.83 13.34 -0.26
CA THR A 106 5.10 14.51 -0.77
C THR A 106 5.84 15.82 -0.44
N GLU A 107 6.37 15.96 0.77
CA GLU A 107 7.17 17.11 1.17
C GLU A 107 8.48 17.21 0.40
N ALA A 108 9.15 16.07 0.16
CA ALA A 108 10.35 16.03 -0.66
C ALA A 108 10.04 16.49 -2.11
N GLY A 109 8.91 16.01 -2.69
CA GLY A 109 8.42 16.45 -3.99
C GLY A 109 8.19 17.96 -4.03
N ARG A 110 7.48 18.50 -3.04
CA ARG A 110 7.24 19.95 -2.94
C ARG A 110 8.54 20.76 -2.87
N LYS A 111 9.53 20.30 -2.09
CA LYS A 111 10.85 20.95 -1.99
C LYS A 111 11.62 20.90 -3.30
N ALA A 112 11.44 19.83 -4.08
CA ALA A 112 12.06 19.63 -5.38
C ALA A 112 11.28 20.29 -6.54
N GLY A 113 10.18 21.01 -6.27
CA GLY A 113 9.33 21.61 -7.29
C GLY A 113 8.52 20.61 -8.13
N ILE A 114 8.33 19.37 -7.63
CA ILE A 114 7.58 18.29 -8.30
C ILE A 114 6.15 18.30 -7.76
N ALA A 115 5.17 18.44 -8.65
CA ALA A 115 3.76 18.28 -8.29
C ALA A 115 3.47 16.82 -7.95
N THR A 116 2.87 16.58 -6.78
CA THR A 116 2.53 15.23 -6.30
C THR A 116 1.08 15.16 -5.85
N ALA A 117 0.44 13.99 -6.08
CA ALA A 117 -0.86 13.64 -5.49
C ALA A 117 -0.68 12.41 -4.60
N SER A 118 -1.43 12.34 -3.50
CA SER A 118 -1.36 11.21 -2.55
C SER A 118 -2.73 10.55 -2.42
N TYR A 119 -2.74 9.22 -2.48
CA TYR A 119 -3.92 8.38 -2.37
C TYR A 119 -3.65 7.24 -1.39
N SER A 120 -4.68 6.74 -0.72
CA SER A 120 -4.61 5.58 0.18
C SER A 120 -5.55 4.48 -0.32
N PRO A 121 -5.14 3.68 -1.31
CA PRO A 121 -6.01 2.65 -1.90
C PRO A 121 -6.23 1.45 -1.00
N PHE A 122 -5.35 1.21 -0.02
CA PHE A 122 -5.42 0.09 0.90
C PHE A 122 -5.31 0.55 2.35
N HIS A 123 -5.96 -0.19 3.24
CA HIS A 123 -5.85 -0.03 4.68
C HIS A 123 -5.62 -1.40 5.33
N THR A 124 -4.58 -1.52 6.13
CA THR A 124 -4.32 -2.70 6.95
C THR A 124 -4.16 -2.30 8.40
N PRO A 125 -4.74 -3.04 9.36
CA PRO A 125 -4.53 -2.77 10.77
C PRO A 125 -3.10 -3.13 11.19
N LEU A 126 -2.55 -2.41 12.16
CA LEU A 126 -1.38 -2.87 12.89
C LEU A 126 -1.84 -3.92 13.91
N VAL A 127 -1.28 -5.12 13.82
CA VAL A 127 -1.66 -6.24 14.67
C VAL A 127 -0.45 -6.83 15.38
N ILE A 128 -0.69 -7.47 16.53
CA ILE A 128 0.27 -8.31 17.23
C ILE A 128 -0.14 -9.76 16.96
N ALA A 129 0.69 -10.51 16.24
CA ALA A 129 0.49 -11.94 16.05
C ALA A 129 1.01 -12.70 17.28
N SER A 130 0.22 -13.66 17.78
CA SER A 130 0.58 -14.48 18.93
C SER A 130 -0.16 -15.82 18.90
N TRP A 131 0.18 -16.69 19.84
CA TRP A 131 -0.55 -17.94 20.06
C TRP A 131 -1.75 -17.70 20.98
N GLU A 132 -2.82 -18.44 20.76
CA GLU A 132 -4.05 -18.31 21.53
C GLU A 132 -3.86 -18.48 23.05
N PRO A 133 -3.04 -19.43 23.57
CA PRO A 133 -2.78 -19.51 25.02
C PRO A 133 -2.19 -18.22 25.61
N ILE A 134 -1.31 -17.53 24.87
CA ILE A 134 -0.74 -16.24 25.27
C ILE A 134 -1.82 -15.15 25.29
N ALA A 135 -2.67 -15.10 24.25
CA ALA A 135 -3.78 -14.17 24.21
C ALA A 135 -4.73 -14.37 25.41
N LYS A 136 -5.04 -15.61 25.78
CA LYS A 136 -5.85 -15.94 26.95
C LYS A 136 -5.21 -15.47 28.27
N ILE A 137 -3.91 -15.65 28.44
CA ILE A 137 -3.19 -15.11 29.60
C ILE A 137 -3.35 -13.60 29.69
N LEU A 138 -3.21 -12.88 28.58
CA LEU A 138 -3.42 -11.43 28.54
C LEU A 138 -4.87 -11.04 28.89
N VAL A 139 -5.86 -11.82 28.45
CA VAL A 139 -7.28 -11.61 28.82
C VAL A 139 -7.48 -11.80 30.32
N ASP A 140 -6.97 -12.88 30.90
CA ASP A 140 -7.11 -13.20 32.33
C ASP A 140 -6.44 -12.15 33.25
N ASN A 141 -5.49 -11.40 32.70
CA ASN A 141 -4.82 -10.29 33.35
C ASN A 141 -5.41 -8.91 32.99
N GLY A 142 -6.51 -8.86 32.23
CA GLY A 142 -7.20 -7.63 31.87
C GLY A 142 -6.43 -6.72 30.91
N ILE A 143 -5.45 -7.30 30.18
CA ILE A 143 -4.61 -6.59 29.19
C ILE A 143 -5.21 -6.71 27.78
N ALA A 144 -5.96 -7.78 27.53
CA ALA A 144 -6.67 -7.98 26.28
C ALA A 144 -8.14 -8.34 26.54
N ARG A 145 -8.98 -8.23 25.50
CA ARG A 145 -10.37 -8.67 25.51
C ARG A 145 -10.70 -9.37 24.21
N PRO A 146 -11.52 -10.43 24.22
CA PRO A 146 -11.96 -11.05 22.98
C PRO A 146 -12.86 -10.09 22.20
N LEU A 147 -12.67 -10.03 20.88
CA LEU A 147 -13.51 -9.28 19.93
C LEU A 147 -14.28 -10.21 19.02
N GLN A 148 -13.61 -11.22 18.48
CA GLN A 148 -14.12 -12.26 17.60
C GLN A 148 -13.32 -13.56 17.85
N PRO A 149 -13.73 -14.72 17.33
CA PRO A 149 -12.94 -15.93 17.41
C PRO A 149 -11.49 -15.66 16.95
N GLN A 150 -10.53 -15.95 17.81
CA GLN A 150 -9.08 -15.76 17.59
C GLN A 150 -8.63 -14.30 17.34
N VAL A 151 -9.49 -13.32 17.59
CA VAL A 151 -9.17 -11.88 17.50
C VAL A 151 -9.39 -11.22 18.84
N TYR A 152 -8.37 -10.54 19.32
CA TYR A 152 -8.35 -9.91 20.64
C TYR A 152 -7.99 -8.42 20.52
N GLY A 153 -8.73 -7.56 21.22
CA GLY A 153 -8.36 -6.16 21.38
C GLY A 153 -7.38 -6.02 22.53
N VAL A 154 -6.23 -5.41 22.28
CA VAL A 154 -5.17 -5.21 23.29
C VAL A 154 -5.24 -3.78 23.83
N ASP A 155 -5.22 -3.67 25.16
CA ASP A 155 -5.02 -2.41 25.86
C ASP A 155 -3.52 -2.06 25.83
N MET A 156 -3.16 -1.13 24.95
CA MET A 156 -1.76 -0.76 24.72
C MET A 156 -1.14 -0.07 25.92
N ASP A 157 -1.91 0.65 26.74
CA ASP A 157 -1.41 1.30 27.95
C ASP A 157 -0.95 0.24 28.95
N LYS A 158 -1.82 -0.72 29.26
CA LYS A 158 -1.50 -1.82 30.18
C LYS A 158 -0.37 -2.69 29.66
N LEU A 159 -0.37 -3.02 28.38
CA LEU A 159 0.70 -3.81 27.77
C LEU A 159 2.04 -3.07 27.86
N THR A 160 2.07 -1.78 27.51
CA THR A 160 3.29 -0.96 27.58
C THR A 160 3.81 -0.85 29.01
N GLN A 161 2.93 -0.62 30.00
CA GLN A 161 3.29 -0.59 31.41
C GLN A 161 3.85 -1.93 31.90
N LEU A 162 3.22 -3.05 31.50
CA LEU A 162 3.67 -4.40 31.81
C LEU A 162 5.10 -4.66 31.32
N MET A 163 5.37 -4.27 30.07
CA MET A 163 6.68 -4.39 29.44
C MET A 163 7.73 -3.50 30.12
N LEU A 164 7.39 -2.27 30.47
CA LEU A 164 8.30 -1.35 31.18
C LEU A 164 8.60 -1.83 32.58
N ALA A 165 7.62 -2.40 33.29
CA ALA A 165 7.79 -3.01 34.60
C ALA A 165 8.60 -4.31 34.58
N ARG A 166 9.05 -4.77 33.39
CA ARG A 166 9.83 -6.01 33.20
C ARG A 166 9.14 -7.26 33.76
N LYS A 167 7.81 -7.29 33.76
CA LYS A 167 7.06 -8.47 34.18
C LYS A 167 7.40 -9.65 33.27
N ARG A 168 7.51 -10.84 33.89
CA ARG A 168 7.75 -12.09 33.15
C ARG A 168 6.43 -12.81 32.93
N TRP A 169 6.37 -13.65 31.92
CA TRP A 169 5.15 -14.41 31.62
C TRP A 169 4.68 -15.22 32.84
N LYS A 170 5.61 -15.91 33.52
CA LYS A 170 5.30 -16.70 34.72
C LYS A 170 4.74 -15.88 35.88
N ASP A 171 4.92 -14.58 35.94
CA ASP A 171 4.44 -13.69 36.99
C ASP A 171 2.96 -13.28 36.78
N LEU A 172 2.36 -13.68 35.66
CA LEU A 172 0.97 -13.37 35.27
C LEU A 172 0.02 -14.46 35.81
N LYS A 173 -1.24 -14.09 36.04
CA LYS A 173 -2.29 -15.04 36.43
C LYS A 173 -2.52 -16.06 35.32
N HIS A 174 -2.74 -17.30 35.68
CA HIS A 174 -3.04 -18.41 34.75
C HIS A 174 -1.97 -18.66 33.70
N ALA A 175 -0.72 -18.32 33.99
CA ALA A 175 0.40 -18.45 33.04
C ALA A 175 0.89 -19.90 32.83
N ALA A 176 0.26 -20.92 33.46
CA ALA A 176 0.69 -22.32 33.37
C ALA A 176 0.81 -22.85 31.93
N ALA A 177 0.01 -22.32 31.00
CA ALA A 177 0.09 -22.66 29.57
C ALA A 177 1.34 -22.09 28.88
N TYR A 178 2.02 -21.12 29.49
CA TYR A 178 3.24 -20.50 28.98
C TYR A 178 4.13 -20.05 30.17
N ASP A 179 4.54 -21.03 30.97
CA ASP A 179 5.35 -20.83 32.20
C ASP A 179 6.82 -20.61 31.82
N VAL A 180 7.12 -19.42 31.33
CA VAL A 180 8.49 -19.03 30.96
C VAL A 180 8.96 -17.82 31.76
N SER A 181 10.26 -17.83 32.11
CA SER A 181 10.88 -16.73 32.87
C SER A 181 11.27 -15.53 31.98
N ARG A 182 10.87 -15.52 30.71
CA ARG A 182 11.11 -14.38 29.81
C ARG A 182 10.20 -13.20 30.13
N SER A 183 10.71 -11.99 29.98
CA SER A 183 9.89 -10.78 30.08
C SER A 183 8.81 -10.76 29.00
N VAL A 184 7.66 -10.18 29.34
CA VAL A 184 6.62 -9.88 28.36
C VAL A 184 7.15 -8.79 27.45
N LEU A 185 7.29 -9.08 26.17
CA LEU A 185 7.77 -8.18 25.14
C LEU A 185 7.03 -8.46 23.83
N VAL A 186 6.91 -7.44 22.99
CA VAL A 186 6.46 -7.56 21.61
C VAL A 186 7.68 -7.49 20.72
N SER A 187 7.95 -8.52 19.92
CA SER A 187 9.01 -8.48 18.90
C SER A 187 8.58 -7.54 17.79
N THR A 188 9.47 -6.69 17.36
CA THR A 188 9.24 -5.76 16.24
C THR A 188 10.50 -5.61 15.41
N THR A 189 10.36 -5.09 14.21
CA THR A 189 11.47 -4.76 13.32
C THR A 189 12.17 -3.46 13.75
N ASP A 190 13.28 -3.10 13.08
CA ASP A 190 14.04 -1.89 13.39
C ASP A 190 13.21 -0.62 13.14
N VAL A 191 12.98 0.16 14.20
CA VAL A 191 12.18 1.40 14.14
C VAL A 191 12.79 2.47 13.20
N ARG A 192 14.08 2.38 12.89
CA ARG A 192 14.77 3.32 11.98
C ARG A 192 14.42 3.05 10.52
N ARG A 193 14.01 1.84 10.18
CA ARG A 193 13.82 1.37 8.80
C ARG A 193 12.40 0.93 8.50
N SER A 194 11.71 0.35 9.47
CA SER A 194 10.38 -0.24 9.30
C SER A 194 9.27 0.72 9.71
N ASN A 195 8.24 0.82 8.88
CA ASN A 195 7.03 1.58 9.20
C ASN A 195 6.22 0.93 10.33
N SER A 196 6.10 -0.41 10.36
CA SER A 196 5.38 -1.13 11.42
C SER A 196 6.00 -0.85 12.80
N ALA A 197 7.32 -0.89 12.90
CA ALA A 197 8.02 -0.57 14.15
C ALA A 197 7.87 0.91 14.53
N ALA A 198 7.87 1.83 13.57
CA ALA A 198 7.62 3.25 13.83
C ALA A 198 6.19 3.48 14.32
N MET A 199 5.20 2.78 13.76
CA MET A 199 3.81 2.83 14.22
C MET A 199 3.63 2.22 15.62
N PHE A 200 4.32 1.10 15.92
CA PHE A 200 4.34 0.54 17.25
C PHE A 200 4.97 1.51 18.28
N LEU A 201 6.07 2.18 17.92
CA LEU A 201 6.68 3.23 18.76
C LEU A 201 5.68 4.37 19.01
N ALA A 202 4.95 4.82 17.98
CA ALA A 202 3.95 5.87 18.11
C ALA A 202 2.81 5.45 19.07
N LEU A 203 2.30 4.21 18.92
CA LEU A 203 1.28 3.65 19.84
C LEU A 203 1.79 3.55 21.27
N ALA A 204 3.00 3.02 21.49
CA ALA A 204 3.60 2.93 22.82
C ALA A 204 3.87 4.33 23.42
N SER A 205 4.24 5.31 22.58
CA SER A 205 4.42 6.70 23.02
C SER A 205 3.11 7.32 23.48
N ASN A 206 2.05 7.14 22.70
CA ASN A 206 0.71 7.61 23.04
C ASN A 206 0.22 6.96 24.33
N ALA A 207 0.32 5.64 24.46
CA ALA A 207 -0.01 4.89 25.65
C ALA A 207 0.72 5.43 26.90
N LEU A 208 2.01 5.76 26.76
CA LEU A 208 2.82 6.22 27.88
C LEU A 208 2.49 7.64 28.34
N ASN A 209 2.03 8.51 27.43
CA ASN A 209 1.71 9.91 27.71
C ASN A 209 0.21 10.15 27.94
N GLY A 210 -0.66 9.19 27.63
CA GLY A 210 -2.12 9.35 27.61
C GLY A 210 -2.65 10.16 26.43
N GLU A 211 -1.77 10.76 25.63
CA GLU A 211 -2.09 11.58 24.46
C GLU A 211 -0.97 11.58 23.41
N THR A 212 -1.26 12.11 22.25
CA THR A 212 -0.26 12.24 21.17
C THR A 212 0.85 13.20 21.59
N VAL A 213 2.10 12.79 21.43
CA VAL A 213 3.26 13.62 21.73
C VAL A 213 3.35 14.75 20.68
N SER A 214 3.22 15.99 21.14
CA SER A 214 3.18 17.18 20.28
C SER A 214 4.36 18.13 20.46
N ASP A 215 5.13 17.99 21.55
CA ASP A 215 6.28 18.84 21.84
C ASP A 215 7.58 18.04 21.96
N ARG A 216 8.69 18.76 21.79
CA ARG A 216 10.04 18.18 21.74
C ARG A 216 10.50 17.60 23.08
N ASP A 217 10.16 18.22 24.19
CA ASP A 217 10.62 17.79 25.52
C ASP A 217 9.89 16.55 25.97
N THR A 218 8.59 16.48 25.75
CA THR A 218 7.79 15.28 25.96
C THR A 218 8.27 14.15 25.04
N ALA A 219 8.54 14.43 23.76
CA ALA A 219 9.10 13.46 22.83
C ALA A 219 10.43 12.87 23.34
N ARG A 220 11.32 13.72 23.84
CA ARG A 220 12.62 13.30 24.39
C ARG A 220 12.46 12.43 25.64
N ARG A 221 11.62 12.84 26.59
CA ARG A 221 11.36 12.06 27.82
C ARG A 221 10.77 10.70 27.50
N THR A 222 9.77 10.67 26.63
CA THR A 222 9.11 9.44 26.17
C THR A 222 10.07 8.52 25.44
N ALA A 223 10.88 9.06 24.54
CA ALA A 223 11.88 8.30 23.81
C ALA A 223 12.91 7.65 24.75
N LEU A 224 13.39 8.36 25.77
CA LEU A 224 14.32 7.81 26.77
C LEU A 224 13.69 6.64 27.54
N ARG A 225 12.42 6.75 27.93
CA ARG A 225 11.71 5.66 28.62
C ARG A 225 11.50 4.44 27.73
N LEU A 226 11.12 4.65 26.48
CA LEU A 226 10.86 3.58 25.51
C LEU A 226 12.15 2.98 24.94
N ALA A 227 13.28 3.72 24.92
CA ALA A 227 14.56 3.21 24.43
C ALA A 227 14.99 1.92 25.14
N GLU A 228 14.79 1.82 26.44
CA GLU A 228 15.09 0.62 27.22
C GLU A 228 14.21 -0.57 26.84
N LEU A 229 12.95 -0.30 26.45
CA LEU A 229 12.05 -1.33 25.96
C LEU A 229 12.51 -1.83 24.58
N PHE A 230 12.75 -0.93 23.62
CA PHE A 230 13.16 -1.27 22.26
C PHE A 230 14.54 -1.95 22.22
N LYS A 231 15.48 -1.56 23.07
CA LYS A 231 16.78 -2.25 23.19
C LYS A 231 16.61 -3.72 23.63
N ARG A 232 15.67 -4.01 24.54
CA ARG A 232 15.41 -5.38 25.02
C ARG A 232 14.66 -6.26 24.04
N GLN A 233 13.84 -5.67 23.19
CA GLN A 233 13.11 -6.38 22.15
C GLN A 233 14.04 -6.95 21.07
N GLY A 234 15.19 -6.31 20.87
CA GLY A 234 16.09 -6.62 19.77
C GLY A 234 15.55 -6.13 18.42
N TYR A 235 16.38 -6.24 17.41
CA TYR A 235 16.02 -5.95 16.03
C TYR A 235 16.03 -7.27 15.25
N GLN A 236 14.95 -7.53 14.52
CA GLN A 236 14.84 -8.64 13.58
C GLN A 236 14.92 -8.11 12.15
#